data_83a0d57793b7247d233d06b05473255b
#
_entry.id   83a0d57793b7247d233d06b05473255b
#
_cell.length_a   1.000
_cell.length_b   1.000
_cell.length_c   1.000
_cell.angle_alpha   90.00
_cell.angle_beta   90.00
_cell.angle_gamma   90.00
#
_symmetry.space_group_name_H-M   'P 1'
#
loop_
_entity.id
_entity.type
_entity.pdbx_description
1 polymer ?
#
loop_
_entity_poly.entity_id
_entity_poly.type
_entity_poly.pdbx_seq_one_letter_code
_entity_poly.pdbx_strand_id
1 'polypeptide(L)'
;WLAECLGVIYLFGYIPHSWSYYDDFSRAGICNQAHEAPLLVKANRDGNIQQLTFSLKGCPLEYWEDNRTTIESALNVTVLSITQGSNNQLFDLRVVAGCNLMGRLIPWADTYMDDSDTKIVLGINAAGIPVSIDFSQLPHWLLAAATGMGKTQLALLILYQLSQKGYDIYLAD
;
A
#
# COMPACT_ATOMS: atom_id res chain seq x y z
N TRP A 1 -3.79 43.90 5.43
CA TRP A 1 -4.47 43.32 4.27
C TRP A 1 -3.58 42.32 3.49
N LEU A 2 -2.36 42.72 3.10
CA LEU A 2 -1.40 41.85 2.44
C LEU A 2 -0.97 40.68 3.35
N ALA A 3 -0.73 40.92 4.63
CA ALA A 3 -0.35 39.90 5.61
C ALA A 3 -1.51 38.89 5.87
N GLU A 4 -2.72 39.36 5.89
CA GLU A 4 -3.92 38.52 6.03
C GLU A 4 -4.15 37.65 4.77
N CYS A 5 -3.98 38.22 3.57
CA CYS A 5 -4.04 37.44 2.33
C CYS A 5 -2.94 36.39 2.24
N LEU A 6 -1.71 36.71 2.66
CA LEU A 6 -0.59 35.76 2.75
C LEU A 6 -0.86 34.68 3.79
N GLY A 7 -1.47 35.02 4.93
CA GLY A 7 -1.90 34.08 5.96
C GLY A 7 -2.94 33.10 5.47
N VAL A 8 -3.94 33.57 4.71
CA VAL A 8 -4.99 32.74 4.11
C VAL A 8 -4.40 31.80 3.05
N ILE A 9 -3.52 32.31 2.18
CA ILE A 9 -2.83 31.48 1.18
C ILE A 9 -1.96 30.42 1.85
N TYR A 10 -1.26 30.76 2.93
CA TYR A 10 -0.43 29.84 3.69
C TYR A 10 -1.25 28.76 4.40
N LEU A 11 -2.40 29.12 4.97
CA LEU A 11 -3.28 28.20 5.70
C LEU A 11 -4.12 27.28 4.80
N PHE A 12 -4.54 27.76 3.64
CA PHE A 12 -5.47 27.05 2.76
C PHE A 12 -4.87 26.62 1.42
N GLY A 13 -3.76 27.18 1.00
CA GLY A 13 -3.11 26.87 -0.27
C GLY A 13 -1.76 26.15 -0.15
N TYR A 14 -1.18 26.10 1.04
CA TYR A 14 0.12 25.46 1.24
C TYR A 14 -0.03 23.99 1.58
N ILE A 15 0.38 23.13 0.67
CA ILE A 15 0.55 21.69 0.94
C ILE A 15 2.02 21.51 1.33
N PRO A 16 2.33 21.13 2.59
CA PRO A 16 3.70 20.88 3.03
C PRO A 16 4.38 19.87 2.10
N HIS A 17 5.62 20.11 1.73
CA HIS A 17 6.46 19.26 0.88
C HIS A 17 6.03 19.16 -0.61
N SER A 18 5.05 19.92 -1.10
CA SER A 18 4.64 19.86 -2.52
C SER A 18 5.79 20.15 -3.49
N TRP A 19 6.67 21.09 -3.16
CA TRP A 19 7.86 21.42 -3.95
C TRP A 19 8.94 20.31 -3.89
N SER A 20 9.08 19.63 -2.76
CA SER A 20 9.99 18.50 -2.64
C SER A 20 9.59 17.36 -3.58
N TYR A 21 8.33 17.01 -3.63
CA TYR A 21 7.82 15.99 -4.57
C TYR A 21 8.02 16.37 -6.03
N TYR A 22 7.79 17.65 -6.37
CA TYR A 22 8.04 18.15 -7.73
C TYR A 22 9.51 17.98 -8.14
N ASP A 23 10.44 18.37 -7.26
CA ASP A 23 11.87 18.24 -7.50
C ASP A 23 12.30 16.77 -7.62
N ASP A 24 11.76 15.89 -6.76
CA ASP A 24 12.07 14.47 -6.77
C ASP A 24 11.59 13.81 -8.07
N PHE A 25 10.39 14.11 -8.54
CA PHE A 25 9.89 13.63 -9.83
C PHE A 25 10.67 14.19 -11.00
N SER A 26 11.02 15.48 -10.98
CA SER A 26 11.80 16.11 -12.02
C SER A 26 13.20 15.49 -12.15
N ARG A 27 13.87 15.22 -11.01
CA ARG A 27 15.17 14.53 -10.99
C ARG A 27 15.09 13.09 -11.46
N ALA A 28 13.98 12.40 -11.19
CA ALA A 28 13.73 11.05 -11.63
C ALA A 28 13.33 10.95 -13.10
N GLY A 29 13.13 12.08 -13.79
CA GLY A 29 12.71 12.12 -15.18
C GLY A 29 11.24 11.80 -15.41
N ILE A 30 10.42 11.82 -14.36
CA ILE A 30 8.98 11.61 -14.45
C ILE A 30 8.33 12.94 -14.78
N CYS A 31 8.01 13.13 -16.05
CA CYS A 31 7.43 14.36 -16.58
C CYS A 31 6.58 14.07 -17.83
N ASN A 32 5.71 15.01 -18.16
CA ASN A 32 4.94 14.95 -19.39
C ASN A 32 5.80 15.41 -20.61
N GLN A 33 5.22 15.39 -21.80
CA GLN A 33 5.89 15.83 -23.04
C GLN A 33 6.34 17.31 -23.01
N ALA A 34 5.74 18.11 -22.14
CA ALA A 34 6.12 19.52 -21.94
C ALA A 34 7.19 19.70 -20.85
N HIS A 35 7.80 18.60 -20.35
CA HIS A 35 8.76 18.59 -19.24
C HIS A 35 8.21 19.13 -17.91
N GLU A 36 6.91 19.04 -17.69
CA GLU A 36 6.29 19.38 -16.41
C GLU A 36 6.24 18.13 -15.53
N ALA A 37 6.74 18.23 -14.30
CA ALA A 37 6.67 17.16 -13.31
C ALA A 37 5.30 17.15 -12.58
N PRO A 38 4.90 16.02 -11.97
CA PRO A 38 3.66 15.93 -11.21
C PRO A 38 3.61 16.90 -10.05
N LEU A 39 2.48 17.59 -9.89
CA LEU A 39 2.21 18.48 -8.77
C LEU A 39 1.35 17.79 -7.72
N LEU A 40 1.76 17.81 -6.47
CA LEU A 40 0.96 17.32 -5.35
C LEU A 40 -0.23 18.26 -5.12
N VAL A 41 -1.46 17.72 -5.24
CA VAL A 41 -2.72 18.44 -5.05
C VAL A 41 -3.29 18.17 -3.66
N LYS A 42 -3.16 16.94 -3.18
CA LYS A 42 -3.72 16.51 -1.90
C LYS A 42 -2.84 15.44 -1.25
N ALA A 43 -2.68 15.53 0.05
CA ALA A 43 -2.02 14.52 0.85
C ALA A 43 -2.88 14.20 2.07
N ASN A 44 -3.27 12.95 2.21
CA ASN A 44 -3.96 12.42 3.38
C ASN A 44 -3.09 11.32 4.00
N ARG A 45 -3.16 11.18 5.31
CA ARG A 45 -2.47 10.12 6.03
C ARG A 45 -3.46 9.32 6.87
N ASP A 46 -3.42 8.02 6.70
CA ASP A 46 -4.20 7.07 7.49
C ASP A 46 -3.25 6.01 8.06
N GLY A 47 -2.87 6.19 9.32
CA GLY A 47 -1.86 5.36 9.97
C GLY A 47 -0.51 5.40 9.24
N ASN A 48 -0.06 4.26 8.73
CA ASN A 48 1.17 4.10 7.95
C ASN A 48 0.98 4.35 6.46
N ILE A 49 -0.26 4.43 5.99
CA ILE A 49 -0.57 4.65 4.58
C ILE A 49 -0.72 6.13 4.34
N GLN A 50 -0.06 6.63 3.30
CA GLN A 50 -0.27 7.96 2.76
C GLN A 50 -1.00 7.85 1.43
N GLN A 51 -2.03 8.64 1.26
CA GLN A 51 -2.72 8.83 -0.01
C GLN A 51 -2.31 10.18 -0.57
N LEU A 52 -1.59 10.14 -1.68
CA LEU A 52 -1.06 11.32 -2.37
C LEU A 52 -1.79 11.45 -3.70
N THR A 53 -2.43 12.60 -3.92
CA THR A 53 -3.08 12.92 -5.19
C THR A 53 -2.19 13.87 -5.97
N PHE A 54 -1.70 13.42 -7.12
CA PHE A 54 -0.90 14.23 -8.03
C PHE A 54 -1.69 14.65 -9.25
N SER A 55 -1.35 15.83 -9.78
CA SER A 55 -1.85 16.34 -11.06
C SER A 55 -0.74 16.30 -12.10
N LEU A 56 -1.00 15.62 -13.23
CA LEU A 56 -0.10 15.61 -14.38
C LEU A 56 -0.93 15.57 -15.66
N LYS A 57 -0.77 16.56 -16.51
CA LYS A 57 -1.49 16.66 -17.78
C LYS A 57 -0.82 15.84 -18.86
N GLY A 58 -1.64 15.17 -19.67
CA GLY A 58 -1.17 14.47 -20.87
C GLY A 58 -0.44 13.14 -20.63
N CYS A 59 -0.55 12.57 -19.45
CA CYS A 59 -0.04 11.24 -19.12
C CYS A 59 -1.20 10.28 -18.81
N PRO A 60 -1.27 9.10 -19.43
CA PRO A 60 -2.24 8.07 -19.09
C PRO A 60 -1.86 7.33 -17.81
N LEU A 61 -2.80 6.57 -17.24
CA LEU A 61 -2.54 5.75 -16.04
C LEU A 61 -1.42 4.74 -16.27
N GLU A 62 -1.34 4.15 -17.47
CA GLU A 62 -0.29 3.20 -17.87
C GLU A 62 1.12 3.79 -17.69
N TYR A 63 1.30 5.07 -17.98
CA TYR A 63 2.57 5.75 -17.76
C TYR A 63 3.02 5.72 -16.29
N TRP A 64 2.07 5.85 -15.35
CA TRP A 64 2.35 5.79 -13.92
C TRP A 64 2.68 4.37 -13.46
N GLU A 65 1.97 3.38 -14.00
CA GLU A 65 2.22 1.97 -13.71
C GLU A 65 3.59 1.51 -14.23
N ASP A 66 3.95 1.88 -15.45
CA ASP A 66 5.24 1.56 -16.06
C ASP A 66 6.42 2.18 -15.30
N ASN A 67 6.22 3.38 -14.74
CA ASN A 67 7.24 4.09 -13.97
C ASN A 67 7.17 3.82 -12.46
N ARG A 68 6.40 2.84 -12.00
CA ARG A 68 6.19 2.55 -10.59
C ARG A 68 7.49 2.42 -9.79
N THR A 69 8.44 1.63 -10.26
CA THR A 69 9.73 1.42 -9.59
C THR A 69 10.56 2.69 -9.49
N THR A 70 10.49 3.53 -10.52
CA THR A 70 11.16 4.83 -10.54
C THR A 70 10.52 5.79 -9.52
N ILE A 71 9.18 5.79 -9.42
CA ILE A 71 8.42 6.56 -8.44
C ILE A 71 8.78 6.11 -7.01
N GLU A 72 8.80 4.81 -6.75
CA GLU A 72 9.18 4.25 -5.45
C GLU A 72 10.58 4.68 -5.03
N SER A 73 11.52 4.63 -5.97
CA SER A 73 12.90 5.05 -5.73
C SER A 73 13.03 6.56 -5.51
N ALA A 74 12.32 7.37 -6.32
CA ALA A 74 12.38 8.83 -6.24
C ALA A 74 11.83 9.36 -4.92
N LEU A 75 10.70 8.82 -4.48
CA LEU A 75 10.01 9.28 -3.28
C LEU A 75 10.42 8.51 -2.01
N ASN A 76 11.26 7.50 -2.14
CA ASN A 76 11.61 6.56 -1.06
C ASN A 76 10.38 6.00 -0.35
N VAL A 77 9.44 5.49 -1.13
CA VAL A 77 8.17 4.90 -0.67
C VAL A 77 7.94 3.55 -1.33
N THR A 78 7.06 2.75 -0.77
CA THR A 78 6.48 1.58 -1.45
C THR A 78 5.08 1.93 -1.94
N VAL A 79 4.84 1.81 -3.24
CA VAL A 79 3.54 2.09 -3.85
C VAL A 79 2.64 0.87 -3.70
N LEU A 80 1.52 1.01 -3.00
CA LEU A 80 0.51 -0.04 -2.83
C LEU A 80 -0.42 -0.11 -4.04
N SER A 81 -0.92 1.03 -4.48
CA SER A 81 -1.80 1.15 -5.65
C SER A 81 -1.67 2.51 -6.29
N ILE A 82 -1.88 2.53 -7.61
CA ILE A 82 -2.01 3.73 -8.41
C ILE A 82 -3.40 3.67 -9.03
N THR A 83 -4.20 4.71 -8.84
CA THR A 83 -5.55 4.77 -9.39
C THR A 83 -5.80 6.14 -10.00
N GLN A 84 -6.68 6.18 -10.99
CA GLN A 84 -7.11 7.44 -11.56
C GLN A 84 -8.01 8.18 -10.56
N GLY A 85 -7.76 9.46 -10.36
CA GLY A 85 -8.55 10.31 -9.47
C GLY A 85 -9.89 10.75 -10.07
N SER A 86 -10.43 11.84 -9.57
CA SER A 86 -11.74 12.36 -9.99
C SER A 86 -11.78 12.87 -11.44
N ASN A 87 -10.65 13.05 -12.09
CA ASN A 87 -10.55 13.41 -13.50
C ASN A 87 -9.30 12.77 -14.15
N ASN A 88 -9.18 12.89 -15.48
CA ASN A 88 -8.09 12.25 -16.25
C ASN A 88 -6.70 12.89 -16.05
N GLN A 89 -6.58 13.89 -15.22
CA GLN A 89 -5.32 14.57 -14.92
C GLN A 89 -4.86 14.34 -13.48
N LEU A 90 -5.72 13.70 -12.65
CA LEU A 90 -5.43 13.40 -11.26
C LEU A 90 -5.16 11.91 -11.08
N PHE A 91 -4.14 11.62 -10.29
CA PHE A 91 -3.71 10.25 -9.98
C PHE A 91 -3.55 10.11 -8.48
N ASP A 92 -4.21 9.12 -7.93
CA ASP A 92 -4.15 8.80 -6.51
C ASP A 92 -3.15 7.67 -6.27
N LEU A 93 -2.08 7.97 -5.57
CA LEU A 93 -1.07 7.02 -5.15
C LEU A 93 -1.28 6.69 -3.67
N ARG A 94 -1.49 5.42 -3.37
CA ARG A 94 -1.43 4.93 -1.99
C ARG A 94 -0.05 4.39 -1.73
N VAL A 95 0.66 5.00 -0.79
CA VAL A 95 2.07 4.69 -0.53
C VAL A 95 2.31 4.45 0.96
N VAL A 96 3.36 3.70 1.26
CA VAL A 96 3.92 3.54 2.61
C VAL A 96 5.33 4.11 2.60
N ALA A 97 5.66 4.93 3.59
CA ALA A 97 6.96 5.58 3.69
C ALA A 97 8.09 4.55 3.87
N GLY A 98 9.16 4.76 3.13
CA GLY A 98 10.35 3.92 3.17
C GLY A 98 10.21 2.62 2.38
N CYS A 99 11.34 1.94 2.23
CA CYS A 99 11.38 0.58 1.73
C CYS A 99 11.01 -0.36 2.89
N ASN A 100 9.74 -0.38 3.27
CA ASN A 100 9.19 -1.45 4.08
C ASN A 100 9.05 -2.71 3.21
N LEU A 101 10.18 -3.17 2.70
CA LEU A 101 10.31 -4.57 2.43
C LEU A 101 10.04 -5.23 3.77
N MET A 102 8.84 -5.78 3.92
CA MET A 102 8.53 -6.66 5.04
C MET A 102 9.75 -7.56 5.23
N GLY A 103 10.28 -7.59 6.43
CA GLY A 103 11.39 -8.46 6.72
C GLY A 103 11.07 -9.83 6.11
N ARG A 104 12.06 -10.48 5.51
CA ARG A 104 11.93 -11.79 4.84
C ARG A 104 11.22 -12.84 5.69
N LEU A 105 11.14 -12.58 6.99
CA LEU A 105 10.44 -13.36 7.99
C LEU A 105 9.71 -12.42 8.95
N ILE A 106 8.40 -12.58 9.05
CA ILE A 106 7.58 -11.92 10.06
C ILE A 106 7.21 -12.97 11.09
N PRO A 107 7.72 -12.87 12.33
CA PRO A 107 7.38 -13.82 13.37
C PRO A 107 5.87 -13.71 13.66
N TRP A 108 5.24 -14.86 13.88
CA TRP A 108 3.83 -14.88 14.34
C TRP A 108 3.75 -14.26 15.74
N ALA A 109 2.70 -13.48 15.94
CA ALA A 109 2.30 -13.00 17.26
C ALA A 109 0.79 -13.21 17.42
N ASP A 110 0.34 -13.65 18.58
CA ASP A 110 -1.09 -13.93 18.83
C ASP A 110 -1.96 -12.68 18.70
N THR A 111 -1.37 -11.48 18.78
CA THR A 111 -2.03 -10.21 18.51
C THR A 111 -2.51 -10.05 17.07
N TYR A 112 -2.02 -10.88 16.14
CA TYR A 112 -2.52 -10.91 14.75
C TYR A 112 -3.77 -11.75 14.58
N MET A 113 -4.11 -12.59 15.57
CA MET A 113 -5.28 -13.45 15.49
C MET A 113 -6.55 -12.59 15.39
N ASP A 114 -7.42 -12.94 14.44
CA ASP A 114 -8.73 -12.29 14.30
C ASP A 114 -9.68 -12.80 15.41
N ASP A 115 -10.43 -11.91 16.03
CA ASP A 115 -11.39 -12.25 17.10
C ASP A 115 -12.58 -13.08 16.60
N SER A 116 -12.83 -13.11 15.30
CA SER A 116 -13.88 -13.92 14.69
C SER A 116 -13.48 -15.40 14.66
N ASP A 117 -14.37 -16.29 15.09
CA ASP A 117 -14.14 -17.73 15.09
C ASP A 117 -13.89 -18.30 13.69
N THR A 118 -14.44 -17.69 12.64
CA THR A 118 -14.39 -18.19 11.27
C THR A 118 -13.26 -17.61 10.42
N LYS A 119 -12.56 -16.56 10.91
CA LYS A 119 -11.50 -15.90 10.14
C LYS A 119 -10.12 -16.38 10.54
N ILE A 120 -9.29 -16.62 9.54
CA ILE A 120 -7.91 -17.04 9.67
C ILE A 120 -7.00 -15.99 9.02
N VAL A 121 -5.97 -15.56 9.74
CA VAL A 121 -4.98 -14.62 9.24
C VAL A 121 -3.89 -15.37 8.48
N LEU A 122 -3.64 -14.99 7.24
CA LEU A 122 -2.62 -15.59 6.38
C LEU A 122 -1.26 -14.89 6.50
N GLY A 123 -1.26 -13.64 6.91
CA GLY A 123 -0.09 -12.79 7.02
C GLY A 123 -0.45 -11.33 7.17
N ILE A 124 0.51 -10.46 6.97
CA ILE A 124 0.30 -9.02 6.96
C ILE A 124 0.66 -8.44 5.58
N ASN A 125 -0.05 -7.41 5.15
CA ASN A 125 0.25 -6.72 3.90
C ASN A 125 1.42 -5.71 4.09
N ALA A 126 1.84 -5.05 2.99
CA ALA A 126 2.91 -4.06 3.02
C ALA A 126 2.63 -2.85 3.96
N ALA A 127 1.38 -2.62 4.32
CA ALA A 127 0.99 -1.60 5.28
C ALA A 127 1.04 -2.07 6.75
N GLY A 128 1.41 -3.33 7.00
CA GLY A 128 1.41 -3.92 8.34
C GLY A 128 0.02 -4.36 8.82
N ILE A 129 -0.97 -4.42 7.94
CA ILE A 129 -2.35 -4.80 8.26
C ILE A 129 -2.51 -6.31 8.05
N PRO A 130 -3.07 -7.06 9.02
CA PRO A 130 -3.37 -8.47 8.85
C PRO A 130 -4.31 -8.73 7.66
N VAL A 131 -3.98 -9.74 6.86
CA VAL A 131 -4.81 -10.24 5.76
C VAL A 131 -5.45 -11.52 6.21
N SER A 132 -6.76 -11.51 6.38
CA SER A 132 -7.56 -12.66 6.82
C SER A 132 -8.52 -13.13 5.75
N ILE A 133 -8.93 -14.37 5.88
CA ILE A 133 -9.94 -15.02 5.07
C ILE A 133 -10.99 -15.67 5.97
N ASP A 134 -12.21 -15.73 5.48
CA ASP A 134 -13.34 -16.31 6.19
C ASP A 134 -13.64 -17.73 5.68
N PHE A 135 -13.40 -18.72 6.52
CA PHE A 135 -13.66 -20.13 6.19
C PHE A 135 -15.15 -20.46 6.03
N SER A 136 -16.03 -19.68 6.64
CA SER A 136 -17.47 -19.89 6.49
C SER A 136 -17.94 -19.67 5.05
N GLN A 137 -17.24 -18.79 4.33
CA GLN A 137 -17.57 -18.46 2.94
C GLN A 137 -16.80 -19.33 1.93
N LEU A 138 -15.64 -19.84 2.32
CA LEU A 138 -14.73 -20.60 1.44
C LEU A 138 -14.31 -21.91 2.12
N PRO A 139 -15.18 -22.94 2.13
CA PRO A 139 -14.92 -24.18 2.89
C PRO A 139 -13.86 -25.09 2.25
N HIS A 140 -13.51 -24.88 0.97
CA HIS A 140 -12.55 -25.70 0.25
C HIS A 140 -11.36 -24.86 -0.23
N TRP A 141 -10.17 -25.33 0.11
CA TRP A 141 -8.93 -24.62 -0.20
C TRP A 141 -7.92 -25.52 -0.87
N LEU A 142 -7.27 -24.99 -1.88
CA LEU A 142 -6.09 -25.60 -2.49
C LEU A 142 -4.87 -24.73 -2.18
N LEU A 143 -3.90 -25.30 -1.46
CA LEU A 143 -2.62 -24.68 -1.18
C LEU A 143 -1.57 -25.23 -2.14
N ALA A 144 -1.17 -24.42 -3.12
CA ALA A 144 -0.16 -24.79 -4.09
C ALA A 144 1.02 -23.81 -4.04
N ALA A 145 2.25 -24.34 -3.99
CA ALA A 145 3.46 -23.55 -4.04
C ALA A 145 4.63 -24.40 -4.52
N ALA A 146 5.64 -23.79 -5.12
CA ALA A 146 6.88 -24.47 -5.46
C ALA A 146 7.62 -24.94 -4.20
N THR A 147 8.49 -25.92 -4.34
CA THR A 147 9.30 -26.44 -3.23
C THR A 147 10.12 -25.30 -2.57
N GLY A 148 10.11 -25.26 -1.24
CA GLY A 148 10.85 -24.24 -0.47
C GLY A 148 10.13 -22.88 -0.32
N MET A 149 8.97 -22.68 -0.92
CA MET A 149 8.23 -21.41 -0.86
C MET A 149 7.34 -21.24 0.38
N GLY A 150 7.50 -22.06 1.40
CA GLY A 150 6.80 -21.91 2.67
C GLY A 150 5.40 -22.51 2.75
N LYS A 151 4.97 -23.39 1.79
CA LYS A 151 3.68 -24.06 1.80
C LYS A 151 3.36 -24.73 3.15
N THR A 152 4.27 -25.53 3.65
CA THR A 152 4.11 -26.23 4.94
C THR A 152 4.01 -25.26 6.11
N GLN A 153 4.76 -24.16 6.09
CA GLN A 153 4.71 -23.14 7.14
C GLN A 153 3.35 -22.44 7.18
N LEU A 154 2.80 -22.12 6.01
CA LEU A 154 1.46 -21.54 5.92
C LEU A 154 0.38 -22.55 6.37
N ALA A 155 0.50 -23.82 5.97
CA ALA A 155 -0.42 -24.86 6.44
C ALA A 155 -0.39 -25.00 7.97
N LEU A 156 0.80 -25.03 8.57
CA LEU A 156 0.96 -25.09 10.03
C LEU A 156 0.38 -23.86 10.72
N LEU A 157 0.55 -22.68 10.15
CA LEU A 157 -0.03 -21.45 10.68
C LEU A 157 -1.55 -21.49 10.68
N ILE A 158 -2.16 -22.02 9.61
CA ILE A 158 -3.61 -22.20 9.52
C ILE A 158 -4.09 -23.19 10.58
N LEU A 159 -3.45 -24.35 10.68
CA LEU A 159 -3.80 -25.39 11.64
C LEU A 159 -3.65 -24.91 13.07
N TYR A 160 -2.60 -24.15 13.38
CA TYR A 160 -2.42 -23.52 14.67
C TYR A 160 -3.60 -22.62 15.05
N GLN A 161 -4.00 -21.71 14.17
CA GLN A 161 -5.12 -20.81 14.43
C GLN A 161 -6.45 -21.58 14.58
N LEU A 162 -6.72 -22.58 13.76
CA LEU A 162 -7.91 -23.41 13.87
C LEU A 162 -7.94 -24.16 15.22
N SER A 163 -6.80 -24.70 15.66
CA SER A 163 -6.68 -25.35 16.97
C SER A 163 -6.97 -24.37 18.12
N GLN A 164 -6.44 -23.15 18.05
CA GLN A 164 -6.70 -22.12 19.08
C GLN A 164 -8.18 -21.69 19.12
N LYS A 165 -8.87 -21.76 17.98
CA LYS A 165 -10.31 -21.46 17.88
C LYS A 165 -11.21 -22.66 18.21
N GLY A 166 -10.64 -23.79 18.63
CA GLY A 166 -11.40 -24.96 19.09
C GLY A 166 -11.97 -25.84 17.98
N TYR A 167 -11.43 -25.74 16.76
CA TYR A 167 -11.82 -26.65 15.66
C TYR A 167 -11.22 -28.03 15.83
N ASP A 168 -12.01 -29.07 15.54
CA ASP A 168 -11.53 -30.44 15.40
C ASP A 168 -10.79 -30.60 14.06
N ILE A 169 -9.53 -31.05 14.13
CA ILE A 169 -8.65 -31.16 12.95
C ILE A 169 -8.39 -32.61 12.64
N TYR A 170 -8.72 -33.03 11.43
CA TYR A 170 -8.42 -34.37 10.91
C TYR A 170 -7.38 -34.25 9.80
N LEU A 171 -6.24 -34.92 9.96
CA LEU A 171 -5.16 -34.94 8.98
C LEU A 171 -5.10 -36.32 8.32
N ALA A 172 -5.04 -36.33 7.00
CA ALA A 172 -4.79 -37.54 6.20
C ALA A 172 -3.55 -37.27 5.33
N ASP A 173 -2.61 -38.21 5.29
CA ASP A 173 -1.39 -38.19 4.49
C ASP A 173 -1.49 -39.20 3.35
#